data_46325badaecc55ae3351a309e78a96de
#
_entry.id   46325badaecc55ae3351a309e78a96de
#
_cell.length_a   1.000
_cell.length_b   1.000
_cell.length_c   1.000
_cell.angle_alpha   90.00
_cell.angle_beta   90.00
_cell.angle_gamma   90.00
#
_symmetry.space_group_name_H-M   'P 1'
#
loop_
_entity.id
_entity.type
_entity.pdbx_description
1 polymer ?
#
loop_
_entity_poly.entity_id
_entity_poly.type
_entity_poly.pdbx_seq_one_letter_code
_entity_poly.pdbx_strand_id
1 'polypeptide(L)'
;MTKTPILLLVGRDDWQRDEALNQALLTRLRKNNVDIRWEDPAASFIFSFRKWVKRLRLLPKRLERLHLRAAQVLYGILHPSYFSYLYHRKDNAVLSRCDFLKKTISSQGIAERVIVLARSSGGRVSSLIADELGLKKIICLGYPFKHPDSQDEPERYQHLAHLQTPMLIIQGVHDEYGGLGIEDHYPLSENIQISYFDTNHNFTVDDATITRLVDAIENYSGLVKRS
;
A
#
# COMPACT_ATOMS: atom_id res chain seq x y z
N MET A 1 -10.56 12.75 -24.19
CA MET A 1 -9.70 13.23 -23.07
C MET A 1 -9.42 12.04 -22.17
N THR A 2 -8.18 11.60 -22.08
CA THR A 2 -7.78 10.51 -21.16
C THR A 2 -7.89 11.03 -19.73
N LYS A 3 -8.79 10.42 -18.96
CA LYS A 3 -8.99 10.78 -17.54
C LYS A 3 -7.69 10.50 -16.75
N THR A 4 -7.26 11.43 -15.91
CA THR A 4 -6.06 11.31 -15.06
C THR A 4 -6.09 10.02 -14.26
N PRO A 5 -5.01 9.22 -14.25
CA PRO A 5 -4.94 8.03 -13.45
C PRO A 5 -4.91 8.38 -11.95
N ILE A 6 -5.46 7.49 -11.13
CA ILE A 6 -5.50 7.64 -9.67
C ILE A 6 -4.59 6.60 -9.07
N LEU A 7 -3.64 7.02 -8.25
CA LEU A 7 -2.81 6.13 -7.45
C LEU A 7 -3.38 6.07 -6.03
N LEU A 8 -3.92 4.91 -5.66
CA LEU A 8 -4.48 4.66 -4.34
C LEU A 8 -3.46 3.92 -3.48
N LEU A 9 -3.01 4.57 -2.42
CA LEU A 9 -2.08 4.00 -1.46
C LEU A 9 -2.86 3.20 -0.42
N VAL A 10 -2.65 1.87 -0.41
CA VAL A 10 -3.34 0.92 0.48
C VAL A 10 -2.34 0.25 1.41
N GLY A 11 -2.60 0.32 2.70
CA GLY A 11 -1.74 -0.25 3.72
C GLY A 11 -1.96 0.48 5.04
N ARG A 12 -1.77 -0.23 6.13
CA ARG A 12 -1.96 0.33 7.48
C ARG A 12 -0.98 1.48 7.75
N ASP A 13 -0.34 1.43 8.92
CA ASP A 13 0.66 2.42 9.34
C ASP A 13 2.00 2.31 8.56
N ASP A 14 2.14 1.31 7.70
CA ASP A 14 3.40 1.02 6.98
C ASP A 14 3.81 2.17 6.08
N TRP A 15 2.85 2.75 5.33
CA TRP A 15 3.09 3.95 4.52
C TRP A 15 3.47 5.18 5.34
N GLN A 16 3.12 5.21 6.61
CA GLN A 16 3.42 6.32 7.52
C GLN A 16 4.77 6.13 8.21
N ARG A 17 5.28 4.89 8.29
CA ARG A 17 6.54 4.56 8.96
C ARG A 17 7.74 4.78 8.06
N ASP A 18 7.64 4.41 6.80
CA ASP A 18 8.74 4.50 5.85
C ASP A 18 8.78 5.87 5.18
N GLU A 19 9.39 6.82 5.87
CA GLU A 19 9.41 8.21 5.42
C GLU A 19 10.32 8.40 4.19
N ALA A 20 11.44 7.69 4.09
CA ALA A 20 12.40 7.86 3.01
C ALA A 20 11.83 7.36 1.68
N LEU A 21 11.34 6.12 1.64
CA LEU A 21 10.69 5.53 0.46
C LEU A 21 9.47 6.35 0.03
N ASN A 22 8.60 6.69 0.98
CA ASN A 22 7.39 7.47 0.68
C ASN A 22 7.72 8.86 0.16
N GLN A 23 8.71 9.53 0.72
CA GLN A 23 9.11 10.86 0.27
C GLN A 23 9.68 10.82 -1.15
N ALA A 24 10.55 9.85 -1.45
CA ALA A 24 11.11 9.66 -2.77
C ALA A 24 10.02 9.39 -3.81
N LEU A 25 9.15 8.41 -3.52
CA LEU A 25 8.05 8.00 -4.39
C LEU A 25 7.05 9.13 -4.63
N LEU A 26 6.54 9.76 -3.57
CA LEU A 26 5.56 10.83 -3.69
C LEU A 26 6.14 12.08 -4.38
N THR A 27 7.42 12.37 -4.19
CA THR A 27 8.08 13.48 -4.87
C THR A 27 8.14 13.26 -6.37
N ARG A 28 8.48 12.06 -6.81
CA ARG A 28 8.54 11.71 -8.24
C ARG A 28 7.15 11.64 -8.87
N LEU A 29 6.20 10.95 -8.23
CA LEU A 29 4.84 10.78 -8.76
C LEU A 29 4.06 12.10 -8.85
N ARG A 30 4.27 13.03 -7.92
CA ARG A 30 3.64 14.37 -8.00
C ARG A 30 4.11 15.17 -9.21
N LYS A 31 5.34 14.98 -9.67
CA LYS A 31 5.84 15.62 -10.89
C LYS A 31 5.10 15.13 -12.15
N ASN A 32 4.51 13.95 -12.10
CA ASN A 32 3.79 13.32 -13.21
C ASN A 32 2.28 13.64 -13.24
N ASN A 33 1.81 14.59 -12.44
CA ASN A 33 0.39 15.00 -12.36
C ASN A 33 -0.56 13.83 -12.06
N VAL A 34 -0.17 12.96 -11.13
CA VAL A 34 -0.96 11.79 -10.67
C VAL A 34 -1.84 12.22 -9.51
N ASP A 35 -3.12 11.84 -9.53
CA ASP A 35 -4.03 12.00 -8.39
C ASP A 35 -3.71 10.93 -7.34
N ILE A 36 -3.06 11.32 -6.24
CA ILE A 36 -2.62 10.42 -5.17
C ILE A 36 -3.67 10.45 -4.05
N ARG A 37 -4.25 9.29 -3.78
CA ARG A 37 -5.22 9.09 -2.70
C ARG A 37 -4.72 8.05 -1.70
N TRP A 38 -5.28 8.06 -0.51
CA TRP A 38 -4.92 7.17 0.58
C TRP A 38 -6.14 6.38 1.05
N GLU A 39 -5.92 5.11 1.39
CA GLU A 39 -6.94 4.30 2.09
C GLU A 39 -7.34 4.97 3.41
N ASP A 40 -6.34 5.47 4.17
CA ASP A 40 -6.58 6.22 5.40
C ASP A 40 -6.97 7.67 5.09
N PRO A 41 -8.20 8.11 5.36
CA PRO A 41 -8.65 9.48 5.11
C PRO A 41 -7.83 10.54 5.86
N ALA A 42 -7.25 10.18 7.01
CA ALA A 42 -6.43 11.08 7.82
C ALA A 42 -4.96 11.14 7.36
N ALA A 43 -4.53 10.31 6.38
CA ALA A 43 -3.11 10.16 6.04
C ALA A 43 -2.44 11.50 5.71
N SER A 44 -3.05 12.32 4.88
CA SER A 44 -2.51 13.64 4.50
C SER A 44 -2.38 14.58 5.71
N PHE A 45 -3.36 14.56 6.59
CA PHE A 45 -3.34 15.34 7.84
C PHE A 45 -2.22 14.86 8.76
N ILE A 46 -2.12 13.54 8.98
CA ILE A 46 -1.10 12.91 9.82
C ILE A 46 0.30 13.23 9.27
N PHE A 47 0.49 13.15 7.95
CA PHE A 47 1.77 13.45 7.31
C PHE A 47 2.19 14.91 7.56
N SER A 48 1.26 15.84 7.41
CA SER A 48 1.48 17.27 7.66
C SER A 48 1.75 17.56 9.14
N PHE A 49 0.98 16.95 10.03
CA PHE A 49 1.15 17.07 11.48
C PHE A 49 2.52 16.57 11.95
N ARG A 50 2.96 15.39 11.47
CA ARG A 50 4.28 14.84 11.79
C ARG A 50 5.41 15.74 11.31
N LYS A 51 5.29 16.27 10.09
CA LYS A 51 6.27 17.21 9.54
C LYS A 51 6.38 18.46 10.41
N TRP A 52 5.26 18.98 10.87
CA TRP A 52 5.20 20.13 11.77
C TRP A 52 5.84 19.84 13.13
N VAL A 53 5.50 18.71 13.76
CA VAL A 53 6.07 18.26 15.04
C VAL A 53 7.59 18.07 14.95
N LYS A 54 8.09 17.45 13.89
CA LYS A 54 9.54 17.27 13.66
C LYS A 54 10.24 18.62 13.50
N ARG A 55 9.64 19.58 12.81
CA ARG A 55 10.20 20.93 12.61
C ARG A 55 10.37 21.69 13.93
N LEU A 56 9.48 21.47 14.87
CA LEU A 56 9.51 22.11 16.17
C LEU A 56 10.52 21.47 17.14
N ARG A 57 11.18 20.36 16.76
CA ARG A 57 12.10 19.56 17.60
C ARG A 57 11.54 19.19 18.98
N LEU A 58 10.21 19.18 19.13
CA LEU A 58 9.54 19.15 20.43
C LEU A 58 9.50 17.77 21.08
N LEU A 59 9.82 16.68 20.34
CA LEU A 59 9.49 15.35 20.85
C LEU A 59 10.51 14.26 20.49
N PRO A 60 10.91 13.42 21.47
CA PRO A 60 11.83 12.32 21.26
C PRO A 60 11.19 11.21 20.39
N LYS A 61 12.03 10.51 19.58
CA LYS A 61 11.61 9.39 18.70
C LYS A 61 10.77 8.32 19.43
N ARG A 62 11.00 8.12 20.74
CA ARG A 62 10.26 7.15 21.56
C ARG A 62 8.75 7.45 21.65
N LEU A 63 8.34 8.69 21.42
CA LEU A 63 6.93 9.13 21.48
C LEU A 63 6.25 9.16 20.11
N GLU A 64 6.90 8.64 19.07
CA GLU A 64 6.38 8.67 17.69
C GLU A 64 5.00 8.01 17.55
N ARG A 65 4.78 6.86 18.23
CA ARG A 65 3.47 6.19 18.25
C ARG A 65 2.38 7.02 18.96
N LEU A 66 2.78 7.74 20.00
CA LEU A 66 1.85 8.60 20.74
C LEU A 66 1.40 9.79 19.88
N HIS A 67 2.32 10.37 19.10
CA HIS A 67 1.99 11.47 18.17
C HIS A 67 1.06 11.02 17.07
N LEU A 68 1.29 9.82 16.53
CA LEU A 68 0.39 9.23 15.54
C LEU A 68 -1.02 9.09 16.11
N ARG A 69 -1.15 8.57 17.36
CA ARG A 69 -2.44 8.42 18.01
C ARG A 69 -3.10 9.77 18.32
N ALA A 70 -2.33 10.74 18.78
CA ALA A 70 -2.83 12.10 19.02
C ALA A 70 -3.35 12.74 17.73
N ALA A 71 -2.62 12.59 16.61
CA ALA A 71 -3.06 13.09 15.30
C ALA A 71 -4.35 12.38 14.82
N GLN A 72 -4.45 11.07 15.00
CA GLN A 72 -5.64 10.30 14.65
C GLN A 72 -6.87 10.74 15.46
N VAL A 73 -6.71 10.93 16.78
CA VAL A 73 -7.77 11.41 17.65
C VAL A 73 -8.20 12.82 17.28
N LEU A 74 -7.24 13.72 17.05
CA LEU A 74 -7.54 15.10 16.66
C LEU A 74 -8.30 15.14 15.33
N TYR A 75 -7.87 14.35 14.34
CA TYR A 75 -8.57 14.23 13.08
C TYR A 75 -9.98 13.66 13.26
N GLY A 76 -10.14 12.64 14.11
CA GLY A 76 -11.44 12.01 14.42
C GLY A 76 -12.42 12.97 15.10
N ILE A 77 -11.95 13.86 15.96
CA ILE A 77 -12.80 14.91 16.57
C ILE A 77 -13.36 15.84 15.48
N LEU A 78 -12.53 16.21 14.51
CA LEU A 78 -12.95 17.08 13.40
C LEU A 78 -13.77 16.33 12.34
N HIS A 79 -13.59 15.02 12.23
CA HIS A 79 -14.24 14.15 11.25
C HIS A 79 -14.76 12.87 11.93
N PRO A 80 -15.94 12.88 12.59
CA PRO A 80 -16.43 11.76 13.38
C PRO A 80 -16.52 10.42 12.64
N SER A 81 -16.78 10.43 11.32
CA SER A 81 -16.80 9.23 10.49
C SER A 81 -15.46 8.48 10.44
N TYR A 82 -14.36 9.15 10.80
CA TYR A 82 -13.04 8.55 10.90
C TYR A 82 -12.94 7.48 11.98
N PHE A 83 -13.74 7.59 13.05
CA PHE A 83 -13.77 6.55 14.09
C PHE A 83 -14.34 5.23 13.56
N SER A 84 -15.27 5.26 12.62
CA SER A 84 -15.74 4.06 11.92
C SER A 84 -14.60 3.40 11.12
N TYR A 85 -13.81 4.18 10.40
CA TYR A 85 -12.62 3.68 9.71
C TYR A 85 -11.64 3.03 10.70
N LEU A 86 -11.35 3.68 11.83
CA LEU A 86 -10.44 3.14 12.85
C LEU A 86 -10.96 1.84 13.48
N TYR A 87 -12.28 1.72 13.64
CA TYR A 87 -12.92 0.50 14.15
C TYR A 87 -12.74 -0.67 13.17
N HIS A 88 -13.13 -0.49 11.91
CA HIS A 88 -12.99 -1.52 10.88
C HIS A 88 -11.52 -1.90 10.60
N ARG A 89 -10.61 -0.97 10.82
CA ARG A 89 -9.18 -1.22 10.70
C ARG A 89 -8.63 -2.09 11.84
N LYS A 90 -9.20 -2.01 13.05
CA LYS A 90 -8.78 -2.83 14.20
C LYS A 90 -9.17 -4.29 14.05
N ASP A 91 -10.31 -4.56 13.44
CA ASP A 91 -10.69 -5.90 13.09
C ASP A 91 -9.63 -6.47 12.14
N ASN A 92 -8.97 -7.54 12.58
CA ASN A 92 -8.05 -8.28 11.72
C ASN A 92 -8.79 -8.99 10.56
N ALA A 93 -10.09 -8.82 10.46
CA ALA A 93 -10.93 -9.33 9.41
C ALA A 93 -10.58 -8.65 8.08
N VAL A 94 -9.82 -9.35 7.25
CA VAL A 94 -9.51 -8.96 5.87
C VAL A 94 -10.78 -8.57 5.12
N LEU A 95 -11.89 -9.27 5.36
CA LEU A 95 -13.20 -9.03 4.74
C LEU A 95 -13.76 -7.63 5.05
N SER A 96 -13.71 -7.18 6.31
CA SER A 96 -14.18 -5.82 6.67
C SER A 96 -13.38 -4.72 5.96
N ARG A 97 -12.06 -4.94 5.75
CA ARG A 97 -11.24 -4.01 4.97
C ARG A 97 -11.57 -4.05 3.49
N CYS A 98 -11.85 -5.24 2.95
CA CYS A 98 -12.34 -5.39 1.57
C CYS A 98 -13.62 -4.60 1.36
N ASP A 99 -14.61 -4.75 2.24
CA ASP A 99 -15.89 -4.04 2.15
C ASP A 99 -15.74 -2.52 2.24
N PHE A 100 -14.89 -2.05 3.16
CA PHE A 100 -14.60 -0.63 3.27
C PHE A 100 -13.96 -0.08 1.99
N LEU A 101 -12.94 -0.77 1.48
CA LEU A 101 -12.22 -0.36 0.28
C LEU A 101 -13.11 -0.40 -0.96
N LYS A 102 -13.93 -1.45 -1.12
CA LYS A 102 -14.95 -1.55 -2.16
C LYS A 102 -15.90 -0.35 -2.14
N LYS A 103 -16.48 -0.04 -0.98
CA LYS A 103 -17.39 1.12 -0.84
C LYS A 103 -16.69 2.42 -1.21
N THR A 104 -15.43 2.60 -0.77
CA THR A 104 -14.65 3.80 -1.05
C THR A 104 -14.39 4.00 -2.54
N ILE A 105 -14.04 2.94 -3.26
CA ILE A 105 -13.74 2.99 -4.70
C ILE A 105 -15.03 3.13 -5.51
N SER A 106 -16.04 2.31 -5.22
CA SER A 106 -17.31 2.26 -5.99
C SER A 106 -18.10 3.55 -5.86
N SER A 107 -18.15 4.15 -4.65
CA SER A 107 -18.87 5.41 -4.43
C SER A 107 -18.34 6.58 -5.27
N GLN A 108 -17.11 6.47 -5.74
CA GLN A 108 -16.45 7.50 -6.54
C GLN A 108 -16.52 7.23 -8.05
N GLY A 109 -16.95 6.04 -8.49
CA GLY A 109 -17.04 5.66 -9.91
C GLY A 109 -15.69 5.71 -10.64
N ILE A 110 -14.60 5.31 -9.97
CA ILE A 110 -13.22 5.53 -10.43
C ILE A 110 -12.42 4.25 -10.68
N ALA A 111 -13.00 3.09 -10.42
CA ALA A 111 -12.28 1.81 -10.36
C ALA A 111 -11.35 1.54 -11.55
N GLU A 112 -11.83 1.71 -12.77
CA GLU A 112 -11.05 1.51 -14.02
C GLU A 112 -9.82 2.42 -14.15
N ARG A 113 -9.74 3.46 -13.33
CA ARG A 113 -8.64 4.42 -13.33
C ARG A 113 -7.68 4.21 -12.16
N VAL A 114 -8.07 3.37 -11.20
CA VAL A 114 -7.32 3.15 -9.97
C VAL A 114 -6.17 2.18 -10.24
N ILE A 115 -4.97 2.66 -9.97
CA ILE A 115 -3.79 1.85 -9.76
C ILE A 115 -3.57 1.80 -8.25
N VAL A 116 -3.60 0.59 -7.69
CA VAL A 116 -3.34 0.41 -6.27
C VAL A 116 -1.83 0.26 -6.06
N LEU A 117 -1.29 1.01 -5.10
CA LEU A 117 0.05 0.78 -4.56
C LEU A 117 -0.12 0.36 -3.10
N ALA A 118 0.09 -0.90 -2.86
CA ALA A 118 -0.17 -1.55 -1.59
C ALA A 118 1.11 -1.92 -0.83
N ARG A 119 1.00 -2.03 0.49
CA ARG A 119 2.03 -2.66 1.34
C ARG A 119 1.43 -3.80 2.15
N SER A 120 2.16 -4.93 2.20
CA SER A 120 1.83 -6.08 3.06
C SER A 120 0.35 -6.49 2.94
N SER A 121 -0.39 -6.51 4.03
CA SER A 121 -1.82 -6.87 4.05
C SER A 121 -2.70 -6.03 3.13
N GLY A 122 -2.26 -4.84 2.75
CA GLY A 122 -2.94 -4.03 1.74
C GLY A 122 -2.97 -4.69 0.36
N GLY A 123 -1.89 -5.41 -0.01
CA GLY A 123 -1.84 -6.21 -1.23
C GLY A 123 -2.89 -7.32 -1.24
N ARG A 124 -3.02 -8.06 -0.14
CA ARG A 124 -4.05 -9.11 0.01
C ARG A 124 -5.46 -8.54 -0.12
N VAL A 125 -5.77 -7.45 0.61
CA VAL A 125 -7.08 -6.80 0.52
C VAL A 125 -7.39 -6.33 -0.90
N SER A 126 -6.40 -5.71 -1.56
CA SER A 126 -6.60 -5.18 -2.91
C SER A 126 -6.78 -6.27 -3.94
N SER A 127 -6.00 -7.36 -3.89
CA SER A 127 -6.10 -8.47 -4.83
C SER A 127 -7.42 -9.25 -4.71
N LEU A 128 -7.99 -9.36 -3.50
CA LEU A 128 -9.28 -10.00 -3.27
C LEU A 128 -10.48 -9.28 -3.92
N ILE A 129 -10.36 -7.97 -4.13
CA ILE A 129 -11.48 -7.17 -4.67
C ILE A 129 -11.23 -6.63 -6.07
N ALA A 130 -10.04 -6.88 -6.61
CA ALA A 130 -9.57 -6.23 -7.82
C ALA A 130 -10.43 -6.53 -9.05
N ASP A 131 -10.68 -7.81 -9.30
CA ASP A 131 -11.42 -8.26 -10.47
C ASP A 131 -12.89 -7.86 -10.39
N GLU A 132 -13.50 -7.95 -9.20
CA GLU A 132 -14.89 -7.52 -8.96
C GLU A 132 -15.06 -6.02 -9.25
N LEU A 133 -14.08 -5.21 -8.91
CA LEU A 133 -14.12 -3.76 -9.13
C LEU A 133 -13.62 -3.31 -10.50
N GLY A 134 -12.94 -4.18 -11.24
CA GLY A 134 -12.25 -3.82 -12.48
C GLY A 134 -11.12 -2.82 -12.25
N LEU A 135 -10.28 -3.06 -11.23
CA LEU A 135 -9.12 -2.21 -10.98
C LEU A 135 -8.13 -2.27 -12.13
N LYS A 136 -7.49 -1.14 -12.43
CA LYS A 136 -6.56 -1.06 -13.55
C LYS A 136 -5.30 -1.90 -13.35
N LYS A 137 -4.67 -1.80 -12.19
CA LYS A 137 -3.43 -2.51 -11.80
C LYS A 137 -3.26 -2.52 -10.30
N ILE A 138 -2.49 -3.50 -9.81
CA ILE A 138 -2.00 -3.54 -8.43
C ILE A 138 -0.48 -3.58 -8.43
N ILE A 139 0.14 -2.86 -7.51
CA ILE A 139 1.55 -2.98 -7.15
C ILE A 139 1.61 -3.24 -5.65
N CYS A 140 2.26 -4.30 -5.23
CA CYS A 140 2.37 -4.64 -3.81
C CYS A 140 3.82 -4.75 -3.39
N LEU A 141 4.21 -4.03 -2.35
CA LEU A 141 5.50 -4.19 -1.68
C LEU A 141 5.34 -5.14 -0.50
N GLY A 142 6.02 -6.29 -0.58
CA GLY A 142 6.00 -7.32 0.46
C GLY A 142 4.63 -8.00 0.60
N TYR A 143 4.21 -8.79 -0.38
CA TYR A 143 2.96 -9.53 -0.28
C TYR A 143 3.07 -10.62 0.81
N PRO A 144 2.10 -10.72 1.76
CA PRO A 144 2.21 -11.65 2.87
C PRO A 144 1.63 -13.02 2.51
N PHE A 145 2.40 -13.85 1.80
CA PHE A 145 1.99 -15.19 1.38
C PHE A 145 1.75 -16.13 2.56
N LYS A 146 2.57 -16.02 3.60
CA LYS A 146 2.47 -16.79 4.84
C LYS A 146 2.61 -15.89 6.06
N HIS A 147 2.29 -16.39 7.23
CA HIS A 147 2.71 -15.80 8.49
C HIS A 147 3.91 -16.60 9.04
N PRO A 148 5.00 -15.94 9.47
CA PRO A 148 6.23 -16.66 9.87
C PRO A 148 5.99 -17.66 11.01
N ASP A 149 5.07 -17.36 11.93
CA ASP A 149 4.79 -18.14 13.13
C ASP A 149 3.51 -19.01 13.02
N SER A 150 2.91 -19.13 11.85
CA SER A 150 1.67 -19.89 11.64
C SER A 150 1.89 -21.04 10.65
N GLN A 151 0.96 -21.99 10.68
CA GLN A 151 0.84 -22.99 9.62
C GLN A 151 0.47 -22.32 8.29
N ASP A 152 0.49 -23.11 7.20
CA ASP A 152 0.05 -22.63 5.90
C ASP A 152 -1.39 -22.10 5.96
N GLU A 153 -1.61 -20.92 5.37
CA GLU A 153 -2.90 -20.22 5.34
C GLU A 153 -3.30 -19.95 3.87
N PRO A 154 -3.85 -20.96 3.17
CA PRO A 154 -4.17 -20.88 1.75
C PRO A 154 -5.05 -19.69 1.36
N GLU A 155 -5.89 -19.24 2.25
CA GLU A 155 -6.73 -18.04 2.06
C GLU A 155 -5.94 -16.75 1.85
N ARG A 156 -4.62 -16.76 2.09
CA ARG A 156 -3.75 -15.62 1.78
C ARG A 156 -3.43 -15.51 0.30
N TYR A 157 -3.35 -16.64 -0.42
CA TYR A 157 -2.78 -16.68 -1.76
C TYR A 157 -3.61 -17.44 -2.81
N GLN A 158 -4.52 -18.36 -2.42
CA GLN A 158 -5.26 -19.18 -3.38
C GLN A 158 -5.97 -18.37 -4.48
N HIS A 159 -6.53 -17.21 -4.14
CA HIS A 159 -7.20 -16.34 -5.12
C HIS A 159 -6.26 -15.78 -6.18
N LEU A 160 -4.95 -15.73 -5.90
CA LEU A 160 -3.94 -15.22 -6.85
C LEU A 160 -3.80 -16.11 -8.08
N ALA A 161 -4.12 -17.41 -7.97
CA ALA A 161 -4.10 -18.35 -9.09
C ALA A 161 -5.05 -17.93 -10.24
N HIS A 162 -6.09 -17.18 -9.93
CA HIS A 162 -7.14 -16.78 -10.87
C HIS A 162 -7.27 -15.27 -11.06
N LEU A 163 -6.38 -14.49 -10.47
CA LEU A 163 -6.42 -13.03 -10.56
C LEU A 163 -6.27 -12.56 -12.01
N GLN A 164 -7.27 -11.83 -12.51
CA GLN A 164 -7.27 -11.26 -13.85
C GLN A 164 -6.63 -9.86 -13.91
N THR A 165 -6.74 -9.12 -12.82
CA THR A 165 -6.15 -7.79 -12.71
C THR A 165 -4.63 -7.87 -12.72
N PRO A 166 -3.94 -7.14 -13.62
CA PRO A 166 -2.47 -7.12 -13.66
C PRO A 166 -1.86 -6.70 -12.33
N MET A 167 -0.93 -7.51 -11.81
CA MET A 167 -0.32 -7.26 -10.51
C MET A 167 1.20 -7.39 -10.57
N LEU A 168 1.92 -6.42 -9.99
CA LEU A 168 3.34 -6.51 -9.69
C LEU A 168 3.52 -6.72 -8.18
N ILE A 169 4.20 -7.80 -7.82
CA ILE A 169 4.65 -8.04 -6.46
C ILE A 169 6.14 -7.72 -6.40
N ILE A 170 6.50 -6.72 -5.62
CA ILE A 170 7.88 -6.40 -5.28
C ILE A 170 8.17 -7.06 -3.94
N GLN A 171 9.02 -8.09 -3.94
CA GLN A 171 9.25 -8.92 -2.77
C GLN A 171 10.70 -8.85 -2.30
N GLY A 172 10.90 -8.81 -0.99
CA GLY A 172 12.22 -8.93 -0.41
C GLY A 172 12.72 -10.38 -0.47
N VAL A 173 13.98 -10.62 -0.89
CA VAL A 173 14.56 -11.98 -0.88
C VAL A 173 14.65 -12.57 0.53
N HIS A 174 14.73 -11.72 1.54
CA HIS A 174 14.78 -12.08 2.97
C HIS A 174 13.46 -11.80 3.70
N ASP A 175 12.33 -11.72 2.97
CA ASP A 175 11.03 -11.47 3.55
C ASP A 175 10.49 -12.73 4.24
N GLU A 176 10.29 -12.67 5.53
CA GLU A 176 9.77 -13.76 6.34
C GLU A 176 8.32 -14.17 6.00
N TYR A 177 7.58 -13.29 5.32
CA TYR A 177 6.21 -13.54 4.86
C TYR A 177 6.13 -14.16 3.46
N GLY A 178 7.28 -14.45 2.83
CA GLY A 178 7.38 -15.08 1.52
C GLY A 178 8.62 -14.55 0.78
N GLY A 179 9.76 -15.12 0.98
CA GLY A 179 11.04 -14.67 0.43
C GLY A 179 11.25 -15.07 -1.04
N LEU A 180 12.46 -15.45 -1.38
CA LEU A 180 12.84 -15.91 -2.73
C LEU A 180 12.11 -17.22 -3.11
N GLY A 181 11.76 -17.38 -4.39
CA GLY A 181 11.15 -18.61 -4.92
C GLY A 181 9.64 -18.72 -4.71
N ILE A 182 8.94 -17.59 -4.62
CA ILE A 182 7.48 -17.55 -4.47
C ILE A 182 6.78 -18.32 -5.59
N GLU A 183 7.26 -18.20 -6.81
CA GLU A 183 6.71 -18.81 -8.03
C GLU A 183 6.68 -20.34 -7.95
N ASP A 184 7.63 -20.91 -7.22
CA ASP A 184 7.74 -22.37 -7.06
C ASP A 184 6.82 -22.92 -5.95
N HIS A 185 6.37 -22.04 -5.03
CA HIS A 185 5.65 -22.46 -3.82
C HIS A 185 4.17 -22.10 -3.83
N TYR A 186 3.78 -21.06 -4.60
CA TYR A 186 2.42 -20.55 -4.59
C TYR A 186 1.82 -20.49 -5.99
N PRO A 187 0.54 -20.87 -6.15
CA PRO A 187 -0.13 -20.78 -7.43
C PRO A 187 -0.40 -19.31 -7.78
N LEU A 188 0.17 -18.85 -8.88
CA LEU A 188 0.03 -17.48 -9.38
C LEU A 188 -0.54 -17.48 -10.79
N SER A 189 -1.41 -16.52 -11.10
CA SER A 189 -1.88 -16.31 -12.46
C SER A 189 -0.79 -15.69 -13.34
N GLU A 190 -0.93 -15.83 -14.65
CA GLU A 190 -0.03 -15.23 -15.65
C GLU A 190 -0.02 -13.69 -15.62
N ASN A 191 -1.02 -13.08 -14.99
CA ASN A 191 -1.14 -11.63 -14.84
C ASN A 191 -0.28 -11.08 -13.67
N ILE A 192 0.37 -11.95 -12.90
CA ILE A 192 1.20 -11.58 -11.76
C ILE A 192 2.67 -11.62 -12.17
N GLN A 193 3.36 -10.51 -11.98
CA GLN A 193 4.81 -10.39 -12.12
C GLN A 193 5.46 -10.24 -10.75
N ILE A 194 6.61 -10.90 -10.55
CA ILE A 194 7.40 -10.75 -9.32
C ILE A 194 8.71 -10.05 -9.63
N SER A 195 9.10 -9.13 -8.76
CA SER A 195 10.39 -8.46 -8.80
C SER A 195 11.04 -8.56 -7.43
N TYR A 196 12.21 -9.17 -7.36
CA TYR A 196 12.94 -9.38 -6.12
C TYR A 196 13.93 -8.26 -5.85
N PHE A 197 13.98 -7.86 -4.56
CA PHE A 197 14.95 -6.89 -4.05
C PHE A 197 15.68 -7.47 -2.84
N ASP A 198 16.95 -7.12 -2.69
CA ASP A 198 17.76 -7.51 -1.54
C ASP A 198 17.33 -6.72 -0.30
N THR A 199 16.26 -7.19 0.33
CA THR A 199 15.65 -6.57 1.51
C THR A 199 14.76 -7.57 2.26
N ASN A 200 14.28 -7.16 3.44
CA ASN A 200 13.27 -7.87 4.24
C ASN A 200 11.87 -7.27 4.03
N HIS A 201 10.89 -7.74 4.80
CA HIS A 201 9.51 -7.26 4.74
C HIS A 201 9.34 -5.76 4.98
N ASN A 202 10.21 -5.16 5.78
CA ASN A 202 10.11 -3.74 6.13
C ASN A 202 10.63 -2.80 5.05
N PHE A 203 11.33 -3.30 4.03
CA PHE A 203 11.96 -2.48 2.99
C PHE A 203 12.90 -1.41 3.55
N THR A 204 13.66 -1.77 4.58
CA THR A 204 14.70 -0.90 5.12
C THR A 204 15.92 -0.99 4.21
N VAL A 205 16.05 -0.06 3.30
CA VAL A 205 17.03 -0.08 2.22
C VAL A 205 17.74 1.27 2.08
N ASP A 206 18.84 1.27 1.34
CA ASP A 206 19.60 2.46 1.01
C ASP A 206 18.95 3.31 -0.09
N ASP A 207 19.45 4.52 -0.31
CA ASP A 207 18.92 5.46 -1.30
C ASP A 207 18.99 4.92 -2.75
N ALA A 208 20.01 4.13 -3.07
CA ALA A 208 20.16 3.53 -4.39
C ALA A 208 19.05 2.49 -4.64
N THR A 209 18.77 1.66 -3.64
CA THR A 209 17.67 0.68 -3.70
C THR A 209 16.31 1.37 -3.71
N ILE A 210 16.12 2.46 -2.94
CA ILE A 210 14.90 3.28 -3.01
C ILE A 210 14.68 3.78 -4.44
N THR A 211 15.72 4.28 -5.09
CA THR A 211 15.62 4.75 -6.48
C THR A 211 15.16 3.64 -7.42
N ARG A 212 15.78 2.46 -7.33
CA ARG A 212 15.39 1.29 -8.14
C ARG A 212 13.96 0.82 -7.88
N LEU A 213 13.50 0.85 -6.62
CA LEU A 213 12.12 0.55 -6.24
C LEU A 213 11.14 1.53 -6.89
N VAL A 214 11.44 2.82 -6.81
CA VAL A 214 10.62 3.86 -7.41
C VAL A 214 10.58 3.72 -8.94
N ASP A 215 11.71 3.42 -9.58
CA ASP A 215 11.78 3.15 -11.02
C ASP A 215 10.91 1.95 -11.43
N ALA A 216 10.96 0.86 -10.66
CA ALA A 216 10.13 -0.33 -10.91
C ALA A 216 8.63 0.00 -10.80
N ILE A 217 8.23 0.74 -9.79
CA ILE A 217 6.84 1.18 -9.58
C ILE A 217 6.38 2.09 -10.72
N GLU A 218 7.19 3.07 -11.10
CA GLU A 218 6.86 4.00 -12.19
C GLU A 218 6.74 3.28 -13.53
N ASN A 219 7.69 2.43 -13.85
CA ASN A 219 7.70 1.67 -15.12
C ASN A 219 6.47 0.75 -15.23
N TYR A 220 6.17 -0.01 -14.17
CA TYR A 220 5.01 -0.90 -14.19
C TYR A 220 3.69 -0.16 -14.21
N SER A 221 3.55 0.90 -13.43
CA SER A 221 2.33 1.70 -13.37
C SER A 221 2.04 2.42 -14.70
N GLY A 222 3.06 2.73 -15.48
CA GLY A 222 2.94 3.56 -16.68
C GLY A 222 2.63 5.02 -16.36
N LEU A 223 2.94 5.48 -15.15
CA LEU A 223 2.69 6.85 -14.68
C LEU A 223 3.78 7.84 -15.09
N VAL A 224 4.87 7.34 -15.68
CA VAL A 224 5.93 8.20 -16.22
C VAL A 224 5.48 8.82 -17.54
N LYS A 225 5.58 10.12 -17.66
CA LYS A 225 5.56 10.75 -18.99
C LYS A 225 6.81 10.29 -19.73
N ARG A 226 6.64 9.48 -20.77
CA ARG A 226 7.71 9.30 -21.75
C ARG A 226 7.96 10.66 -22.37
N SER A 227 9.11 11.23 -22.04
CA SER A 227 9.63 12.46 -22.67
C SER A 227 9.85 12.23 -24.15
#